data_b0e0baef679268fbd4bbc25b47951c6f
#
_entry.id   b0e0baef679268fbd4bbc25b47951c6f
#
_cell.length_a   1.000
_cell.length_b   1.000
_cell.length_c   1.000
_cell.angle_alpha   90.00
_cell.angle_beta   90.00
_cell.angle_gamma   90.00
#
_symmetry.space_group_name_H-M   'P 1'
#
loop_
_entity.id
_entity.type
_entity.pdbx_description
1 polymer ?
#
loop_
_entity_poly.entity_id
_entity_poly.type
_entity_poly.pdbx_seq_one_letter_code
_entity_poly.pdbx_strand_id
1 'polypeptide(L)'
;MEIFWNTIARYNAATWPWQIAIVAAAAVLTVLLYLRPTQNVKRAMKLFLAGLNAWIAVVYYLVWCGQRSHSDVLALFWGIMAVIWLYDLYADFTRFERTSRPNGFALLLYLMPLAYPLFSLARGLSFPMMTMPVMPCSVAVFTIGLMLAFTHRINIFLVLFLCHWALIGLAKVYFFGIPEDFLLAASTVPALYLFFREYIAKNRELRTKPDARMLNGLLILLCIVIGLFFTATLLHQIRLLSLIHISE
;
A
#
# COMPACT_ATOMS: atom_id res chain seq x y z
N MET A 1 7.99 -3.63 -21.01
CA MET A 1 8.15 -2.23 -20.55
C MET A 1 7.08 -1.33 -21.18
N GLU A 2 6.90 -1.37 -22.48
CA GLU A 2 5.94 -0.54 -23.22
C GLU A 2 4.48 -0.72 -22.76
N ILE A 3 4.00 -1.95 -22.60
CA ILE A 3 2.65 -2.25 -22.09
C ILE A 3 2.42 -1.62 -20.72
N PHE A 4 3.46 -1.57 -19.87
CA PHE A 4 3.38 -0.98 -18.54
C PHE A 4 3.11 0.52 -18.62
N TRP A 5 3.92 1.26 -19.37
CA TRP A 5 3.80 2.71 -19.47
C TRP A 5 2.55 3.14 -20.24
N ASN A 6 2.15 2.41 -21.28
CA ASN A 6 0.90 2.65 -22.00
C ASN A 6 -0.32 2.47 -21.11
N THR A 7 -0.32 1.47 -20.24
CA THR A 7 -1.39 1.27 -19.24
C THR A 7 -1.45 2.44 -18.25
N ILE A 8 -0.30 2.88 -17.73
CA ILE A 8 -0.21 4.03 -16.83
C ILE A 8 -0.72 5.30 -17.52
N ALA A 9 -0.31 5.54 -18.77
CA ALA A 9 -0.75 6.71 -19.52
C ALA A 9 -2.27 6.75 -19.70
N ARG A 10 -2.87 5.62 -20.07
CA ARG A 10 -4.34 5.50 -20.21
C ARG A 10 -5.07 5.72 -18.89
N TYR A 11 -4.58 5.10 -17.81
CA TYR A 11 -5.13 5.30 -16.46
C TYR A 11 -5.07 6.77 -16.04
N ASN A 12 -3.91 7.40 -16.17
CA ASN A 12 -3.73 8.80 -15.79
C ASN A 12 -4.61 9.73 -16.60
N ALA A 13 -4.63 9.59 -17.94
CA ALA A 13 -5.43 10.42 -18.82
C ALA A 13 -6.93 10.35 -18.49
N ALA A 14 -7.42 9.17 -18.11
CA ALA A 14 -8.83 8.97 -17.80
C ALA A 14 -9.21 9.36 -16.37
N THR A 15 -8.28 9.31 -15.42
CA THR A 15 -8.61 9.41 -13.99
C THR A 15 -7.99 10.61 -13.27
N TRP A 16 -7.19 11.45 -13.92
CA TRP A 16 -6.48 12.55 -13.26
C TRP A 16 -7.38 13.50 -12.42
N PRO A 17 -8.62 13.85 -12.83
CA PRO A 17 -9.44 14.73 -12.00
C PRO A 17 -9.84 14.05 -10.68
N TRP A 18 -10.15 12.75 -10.74
CA TRP A 18 -10.46 11.96 -9.56
C TRP A 18 -9.25 11.76 -8.66
N GLN A 19 -8.05 11.60 -9.25
CA GLN A 19 -6.82 11.51 -8.48
C GLN A 19 -6.55 12.80 -7.68
N ILE A 20 -6.79 13.97 -8.28
CA ILE A 20 -6.69 15.26 -7.57
C ILE A 20 -7.69 15.31 -6.41
N ALA A 21 -8.95 14.93 -6.66
CA ALA A 21 -9.98 14.92 -5.62
C ALA A 21 -9.61 13.96 -4.46
N ILE A 22 -9.07 12.78 -4.76
CA ILE A 22 -8.60 11.82 -3.76
C ILE A 22 -7.44 12.39 -2.93
N VAL A 23 -6.45 13.01 -3.58
CA VAL A 23 -5.32 13.63 -2.89
C VAL A 23 -5.78 14.79 -2.01
N ALA A 24 -6.69 15.63 -2.50
CA ALA A 24 -7.29 16.72 -1.72
C ALA A 24 -8.06 16.18 -0.50
N ALA A 25 -8.86 15.13 -0.68
CA ALA A 25 -9.58 14.47 0.41
C ALA A 25 -8.61 13.88 1.45
N ALA A 26 -7.52 13.23 1.02
CA ALA A 26 -6.47 12.73 1.89
C ALA A 26 -5.85 13.86 2.73
N ALA A 27 -5.51 14.98 2.10
CA ALA A 27 -4.94 16.14 2.78
C ALA A 27 -5.91 16.73 3.81
N VAL A 28 -7.16 16.97 3.42
CA VAL A 28 -8.20 17.50 4.32
C VAL A 28 -8.43 16.58 5.52
N LEU A 29 -8.60 15.28 5.28
CA LEU A 29 -8.82 14.32 6.37
C LEU A 29 -7.62 14.23 7.31
N THR A 30 -6.40 14.33 6.79
CA THR A 30 -5.19 14.31 7.62
C THR A 30 -5.07 15.58 8.45
N VAL A 31 -5.35 16.75 7.88
CA VAL A 31 -5.39 18.02 8.62
C VAL A 31 -6.46 17.96 9.71
N LEU A 32 -7.65 17.45 9.41
CA LEU A 32 -8.72 17.27 10.41
C LEU A 32 -8.32 16.27 11.50
N LEU A 33 -7.66 15.18 11.12
CA LEU A 33 -7.15 14.19 12.08
C LEU A 33 -6.09 14.80 13.02
N TYR A 34 -5.26 15.70 12.50
CA TYR A 34 -4.25 16.41 13.29
C TYR A 34 -4.87 17.48 14.21
N LEU A 35 -5.78 18.31 13.68
CA LEU A 35 -6.35 19.46 14.39
C LEU A 35 -7.49 19.05 15.34
N ARG A 36 -8.38 18.17 14.89
CA ARG A 36 -9.61 17.76 15.59
C ARG A 36 -9.88 16.26 15.44
N PRO A 37 -9.17 15.38 16.15
CA PRO A 37 -9.30 13.92 16.03
C PRO A 37 -10.60 13.39 16.67
N THR A 38 -11.76 13.87 16.20
CA THR A 38 -13.07 13.39 16.63
C THR A 38 -13.32 11.97 16.12
N GLN A 39 -14.25 11.24 16.75
CA GLN A 39 -14.61 9.88 16.28
C GLN A 39 -15.12 9.86 14.85
N ASN A 40 -15.84 10.91 14.44
CA ASN A 40 -16.33 11.02 13.05
C ASN A 40 -15.17 11.19 12.05
N VAL A 41 -14.16 12.00 12.39
CA VAL A 41 -12.97 12.16 11.55
C VAL A 41 -12.17 10.87 11.46
N LYS A 42 -12.02 10.13 12.57
CA LYS A 42 -11.35 8.83 12.59
C LYS A 42 -12.07 7.81 11.73
N ARG A 43 -13.41 7.74 11.82
CA ARG A 43 -14.25 6.89 10.97
C ARG A 43 -14.19 7.30 9.49
N ALA A 44 -14.24 8.60 9.21
CA ALA A 44 -14.11 9.12 7.85
C ALA A 44 -12.76 8.75 7.23
N MET A 45 -11.66 8.82 8.00
CA MET A 45 -10.33 8.38 7.54
C MET A 45 -10.31 6.87 7.22
N LYS A 46 -10.89 6.02 8.07
CA LYS A 46 -10.99 4.57 7.80
C LYS A 46 -11.81 4.29 6.54
N LEU A 47 -12.95 4.97 6.38
CA LEU A 47 -13.78 4.84 5.19
C LEU A 47 -13.06 5.33 3.93
N PHE A 48 -12.33 6.42 4.02
CA PHE A 48 -11.49 6.93 2.94
C PHE A 48 -10.42 5.90 2.54
N LEU A 49 -9.73 5.29 3.50
CA LEU A 49 -8.73 4.26 3.23
C LEU A 49 -9.36 3.00 2.61
N ALA A 50 -10.55 2.59 3.07
CA ALA A 50 -11.30 1.51 2.43
C ALA A 50 -11.62 1.84 0.97
N GLY A 51 -12.16 3.03 0.71
CA GLY A 51 -12.46 3.52 -0.64
C GLY A 51 -11.21 3.63 -1.52
N LEU A 52 -10.11 4.11 -0.96
CA LEU A 52 -8.83 4.22 -1.68
C LEU A 52 -8.29 2.85 -2.10
N ASN A 53 -8.32 1.85 -1.20
CA ASN A 53 -7.93 0.48 -1.53
C ASN A 53 -8.88 -0.16 -2.54
N ALA A 54 -10.19 0.08 -2.43
CA ALA A 54 -11.18 -0.37 -3.40
C ALA A 54 -10.96 0.29 -4.78
N TRP A 55 -10.60 1.57 -4.83
CA TRP A 55 -10.22 2.26 -6.06
C TRP A 55 -9.03 1.58 -6.75
N ILE A 56 -7.97 1.26 -5.99
CA ILE A 56 -6.82 0.54 -6.54
C ILE A 56 -7.23 -0.84 -7.04
N ALA A 57 -8.03 -1.59 -6.28
CA ALA A 57 -8.49 -2.91 -6.68
C ALA A 57 -9.30 -2.87 -7.98
N VAL A 58 -10.33 -2.04 -8.02
CA VAL A 58 -11.31 -2.03 -9.12
C VAL A 58 -10.83 -1.15 -10.28
N VAL A 59 -10.60 0.14 -10.01
CA VAL A 59 -10.30 1.08 -11.11
C VAL A 59 -8.93 0.83 -11.67
N TYR A 60 -7.89 0.75 -10.83
CA TYR A 60 -6.53 0.57 -11.33
C TYR A 60 -6.32 -0.84 -11.91
N TYR A 61 -6.60 -1.91 -11.14
CA TYR A 61 -6.27 -3.27 -11.57
C TYR A 61 -7.31 -3.90 -12.50
N LEU A 62 -8.59 -3.89 -12.17
CA LEU A 62 -9.58 -4.59 -13.00
C LEU A 62 -9.93 -3.81 -14.27
N VAL A 63 -10.11 -2.47 -14.18
CA VAL A 63 -10.53 -1.68 -15.35
C VAL A 63 -9.34 -1.37 -16.26
N TRP A 64 -8.25 -0.80 -15.72
CA TRP A 64 -7.16 -0.30 -16.56
C TRP A 64 -6.00 -1.28 -16.76
N CYS A 65 -5.69 -2.10 -15.77
CA CYS A 65 -4.61 -3.06 -15.83
C CYS A 65 -5.04 -4.48 -16.20
N GLY A 66 -6.30 -4.72 -16.56
CA GLY A 66 -6.85 -6.06 -16.83
C GLY A 66 -6.11 -6.86 -17.91
N GLN A 67 -5.37 -6.19 -18.79
CA GLN A 67 -4.54 -6.85 -19.81
C GLN A 67 -3.18 -7.34 -19.27
N ARG A 68 -2.82 -6.98 -18.04
CA ARG A 68 -1.56 -7.41 -17.41
C ARG A 68 -1.73 -8.77 -16.76
N SER A 69 -0.70 -9.59 -16.88
CA SER A 69 -0.61 -10.84 -16.15
C SER A 69 -0.80 -10.61 -14.64
N HIS A 70 -1.63 -11.43 -14.00
CA HIS A 70 -1.88 -11.41 -12.55
C HIS A 70 -2.61 -10.16 -12.02
N SER A 71 -3.21 -9.32 -12.86
CA SER A 71 -4.01 -8.16 -12.46
C SER A 71 -5.14 -8.53 -11.52
N ASP A 72 -5.83 -9.63 -11.80
CA ASP A 72 -6.96 -10.13 -10.98
C ASP A 72 -6.54 -10.46 -9.56
N VAL A 73 -5.36 -11.06 -9.41
CA VAL A 73 -4.83 -11.41 -8.09
C VAL A 73 -4.38 -10.18 -7.32
N LEU A 74 -3.78 -9.20 -8.01
CA LEU A 74 -3.43 -7.93 -7.39
C LEU A 74 -4.69 -7.13 -7.02
N ALA A 75 -5.73 -7.20 -7.84
CA ALA A 75 -7.04 -6.65 -7.52
C ALA A 75 -7.65 -7.30 -6.27
N LEU A 76 -7.59 -8.63 -6.17
CA LEU A 76 -8.03 -9.36 -4.98
C LEU A 76 -7.25 -8.94 -3.74
N PHE A 77 -5.93 -8.81 -3.83
CA PHE A 77 -5.07 -8.35 -2.73
C PHE A 77 -5.52 -6.98 -2.18
N TRP A 78 -5.71 -5.99 -3.05
CA TRP A 78 -6.16 -4.67 -2.67
C TRP A 78 -7.62 -4.65 -2.21
N GLY A 79 -8.46 -5.49 -2.80
CA GLY A 79 -9.84 -5.71 -2.38
C GLY A 79 -9.95 -6.25 -0.96
N ILE A 80 -9.11 -7.22 -0.60
CA ILE A 80 -9.02 -7.72 0.79
C ILE A 80 -8.63 -6.60 1.75
N MET A 81 -7.65 -5.76 1.39
CA MET A 81 -7.29 -4.61 2.22
C MET A 81 -8.46 -3.63 2.41
N ALA A 82 -9.25 -3.38 1.36
CA ALA A 82 -10.45 -2.57 1.46
C ALA A 82 -11.48 -3.18 2.43
N VAL A 83 -11.72 -4.48 2.35
CA VAL A 83 -12.62 -5.21 3.25
C VAL A 83 -12.11 -5.17 4.70
N ILE A 84 -10.80 -5.32 4.92
CA ILE A 84 -10.22 -5.24 6.27
C ILE A 84 -10.44 -3.83 6.85
N TRP A 85 -10.31 -2.76 6.06
CA TRP A 85 -10.61 -1.40 6.50
C TRP A 85 -12.08 -1.20 6.83
N LEU A 86 -13.00 -1.76 6.02
CA LEU A 86 -14.44 -1.72 6.33
C LEU A 86 -14.77 -2.49 7.61
N TYR A 87 -14.17 -3.66 7.81
CA TYR A 87 -14.30 -4.41 9.04
C TYR A 87 -13.75 -3.63 10.25
N ASP A 88 -12.64 -2.92 10.06
CA ASP A 88 -12.01 -2.11 11.10
C ASP A 88 -12.85 -0.87 11.52
N LEU A 89 -13.78 -0.41 10.67
CA LEU A 89 -14.80 0.58 11.06
C LEU A 89 -15.69 0.07 12.19
N TYR A 90 -16.00 -1.23 12.18
CA TYR A 90 -16.85 -1.87 13.17
C TYR A 90 -16.03 -2.35 14.38
N ALA A 91 -14.91 -3.03 14.13
CA ALA A 91 -14.11 -3.69 15.15
C ALA A 91 -13.16 -2.75 15.92
N ASP A 92 -12.89 -1.56 15.38
CA ASP A 92 -12.03 -0.50 15.94
C ASP A 92 -10.64 -0.97 16.43
N PHE A 93 -10.03 -1.89 15.66
CA PHE A 93 -8.66 -2.37 15.92
C PHE A 93 -7.62 -1.29 15.67
N THR A 94 -7.75 -0.56 14.56
CA THR A 94 -6.86 0.57 14.25
C THR A 94 -7.37 1.81 14.94
N ARG A 95 -6.55 2.38 15.82
CA ARG A 95 -6.88 3.59 16.56
C ARG A 95 -6.02 4.75 16.10
N PHE A 96 -6.67 5.72 15.45
CA PHE A 96 -6.03 6.99 15.13
C PHE A 96 -6.00 7.88 16.37
N GLU A 97 -4.81 8.38 16.69
CA GLU A 97 -4.58 9.26 17.82
C GLU A 97 -3.63 10.38 17.41
N ARG A 98 -3.77 11.54 18.07
CA ARG A 98 -2.83 12.62 17.85
C ARG A 98 -1.50 12.28 18.51
N THR A 99 -0.44 12.20 17.73
CA THR A 99 0.90 12.01 18.26
C THR A 99 1.38 13.31 18.90
N SER A 100 1.81 13.27 20.14
CA SER A 100 2.34 14.44 20.87
C SER A 100 3.69 14.94 20.31
N ARG A 101 4.40 14.11 19.57
CA ARG A 101 5.66 14.45 18.92
C ARG A 101 5.56 14.18 17.41
N PRO A 102 5.68 15.22 16.56
CA PRO A 102 5.72 15.03 15.13
C PRO A 102 6.96 14.19 14.79
N ASN A 103 6.73 13.03 14.18
CA ASN A 103 7.80 12.21 13.65
C ASN A 103 8.13 12.68 12.23
N GLY A 104 9.24 13.38 12.05
CA GLY A 104 9.67 13.90 10.75
C GLY A 104 9.80 12.82 9.69
N PHE A 105 10.20 11.60 10.07
CA PHE A 105 10.27 10.47 9.16
C PHE A 105 8.87 10.00 8.71
N ALA A 106 7.89 9.95 9.61
CA ALA A 106 6.51 9.62 9.26
C ALA A 106 5.90 10.67 8.33
N LEU A 107 6.19 11.95 8.56
CA LEU A 107 5.77 13.03 7.68
C LEU A 107 6.43 12.93 6.30
N LEU A 108 7.72 12.59 6.24
CA LEU A 108 8.43 12.34 4.99
C LEU A 108 7.73 11.23 4.18
N LEU A 109 7.47 10.08 4.78
CA LEU A 109 6.77 8.98 4.12
C LEU A 109 5.35 9.37 3.69
N TYR A 110 4.66 10.14 4.51
CA TYR A 110 3.31 10.63 4.17
C TYR A 110 3.33 11.53 2.94
N LEU A 111 4.36 12.36 2.76
CA LEU A 111 4.50 13.27 1.63
C LEU A 111 5.14 12.62 0.39
N MET A 112 5.80 11.48 0.56
CA MET A 112 6.48 10.77 -0.54
C MET A 112 5.61 10.49 -1.77
N PRO A 113 4.32 10.15 -1.66
CA PRO A 113 3.46 9.99 -2.84
C PRO A 113 3.46 11.20 -3.77
N LEU A 114 3.61 12.40 -3.25
CA LEU A 114 3.71 13.63 -4.04
C LEU A 114 5.07 13.78 -4.75
N ALA A 115 6.08 13.05 -4.31
CA ALA A 115 7.39 13.02 -4.96
C ALA A 115 7.45 12.10 -6.18
N TYR A 116 6.57 11.10 -6.29
CA TYR A 116 6.55 10.18 -7.45
C TYR A 116 6.48 10.89 -8.80
N PRO A 117 5.57 11.85 -9.01
CA PRO A 117 5.55 12.62 -10.26
C PRO A 117 6.86 13.37 -10.52
N LEU A 118 7.49 13.91 -9.48
CA LEU A 118 8.75 14.66 -9.60
C LEU A 118 9.90 13.74 -10.06
N PHE A 119 9.97 12.51 -9.54
CA PHE A 119 10.95 11.52 -10.00
C PHE A 119 10.73 11.13 -11.46
N SER A 120 9.48 10.92 -11.86
CA SER A 120 9.16 10.63 -13.26
C SER A 120 9.55 11.78 -14.18
N LEU A 121 9.29 13.03 -13.78
CA LEU A 121 9.70 14.23 -14.53
C LEU A 121 11.23 14.34 -14.62
N ALA A 122 11.96 14.09 -13.55
CA ALA A 122 13.42 14.11 -13.52
C ALA A 122 14.05 13.07 -14.47
N ARG A 123 13.32 11.99 -14.79
CA ARG A 123 13.71 10.98 -15.76
C ARG A 123 13.30 11.33 -17.20
N GLY A 124 12.73 12.48 -17.45
CA GLY A 124 12.25 12.90 -18.75
C GLY A 124 10.88 12.34 -19.13
N LEU A 125 10.17 11.69 -18.21
CA LEU A 125 8.78 11.27 -18.42
C LEU A 125 7.85 12.48 -18.21
N SER A 126 6.77 12.53 -18.99
CA SER A 126 5.78 13.60 -18.90
C SER A 126 4.37 13.02 -18.78
N PHE A 127 3.42 13.86 -18.34
CA PHE A 127 2.01 13.46 -18.32
C PHE A 127 1.53 13.12 -19.74
N PRO A 128 0.77 12.03 -19.92
CA PRO A 128 0.23 11.13 -18.92
C PRO A 128 1.12 9.92 -18.57
N MET A 129 2.31 9.77 -19.16
CA MET A 129 3.21 8.63 -19.05
C MET A 129 4.16 8.79 -17.85
N MET A 130 3.60 9.01 -16.66
CA MET A 130 4.36 9.24 -15.42
C MET A 130 3.67 8.60 -14.21
N THR A 131 4.42 8.36 -13.16
CA THR A 131 3.84 7.86 -11.89
C THR A 131 3.09 8.97 -11.15
N MET A 132 1.94 8.63 -10.60
CA MET A 132 1.02 9.56 -9.92
C MET A 132 0.75 9.14 -8.46
N PRO A 133 0.28 10.07 -7.61
CA PRO A 133 0.04 9.78 -6.19
C PRO A 133 -1.02 8.68 -5.92
N VAL A 134 -1.99 8.50 -6.81
CA VAL A 134 -3.05 7.49 -6.66
C VAL A 134 -2.73 6.24 -7.45
N MET A 135 -1.57 5.66 -7.16
CA MET A 135 -1.12 4.37 -7.69
C MET A 135 -0.80 3.42 -6.54
N PRO A 136 -0.80 2.09 -6.76
CA PRO A 136 -0.59 1.11 -5.70
C PRO A 136 0.63 1.38 -4.81
N CYS A 137 1.78 1.70 -5.42
CA CYS A 137 3.02 1.95 -4.69
C CYS A 137 2.93 3.22 -3.84
N SER A 138 2.42 4.30 -4.41
CA SER A 138 2.22 5.58 -3.73
C SER A 138 1.22 5.45 -2.58
N VAL A 139 0.12 4.74 -2.79
CA VAL A 139 -0.92 4.50 -1.78
C VAL A 139 -0.39 3.66 -0.62
N ALA A 140 0.45 2.66 -0.88
CA ALA A 140 1.08 1.87 0.19
C ALA A 140 2.02 2.73 1.05
N VAL A 141 2.89 3.53 0.43
CA VAL A 141 3.80 4.44 1.14
C VAL A 141 3.03 5.48 1.95
N PHE A 142 1.98 6.09 1.37
CA PHE A 142 1.07 6.99 2.07
C PHE A 142 0.47 6.34 3.31
N THR A 143 -0.06 5.12 3.16
CA THR A 143 -0.73 4.41 4.25
C THR A 143 0.25 4.07 5.37
N ILE A 144 1.48 3.63 5.05
CA ILE A 144 2.54 3.36 6.03
C ILE A 144 2.90 4.66 6.78
N GLY A 145 3.11 5.77 6.06
CA GLY A 145 3.40 7.07 6.65
C GLY A 145 2.29 7.57 7.58
N LEU A 146 1.03 7.45 7.13
CA LEU A 146 -0.15 7.81 7.93
C LEU A 146 -0.23 6.98 9.21
N MET A 147 -0.01 5.67 9.12
CA MET A 147 -0.03 4.79 10.29
C MET A 147 1.09 5.11 11.27
N LEU A 148 2.30 5.39 10.79
CA LEU A 148 3.41 5.81 11.65
C LEU A 148 3.13 7.13 12.36
N ALA A 149 2.47 8.08 11.67
CA ALA A 149 2.22 9.41 12.20
C ALA A 149 1.07 9.44 13.21
N PHE A 150 0.00 8.68 12.97
CA PHE A 150 -1.28 8.89 13.66
C PHE A 150 -1.84 7.66 14.36
N THR A 151 -1.15 6.52 14.39
CA THR A 151 -1.73 5.34 15.02
C THR A 151 -0.93 4.84 16.21
N HIS A 152 -1.65 4.53 17.27
CA HIS A 152 -1.09 3.84 18.43
C HIS A 152 -1.28 2.33 18.36
N ARG A 153 -2.41 1.88 17.81
CA ARG A 153 -2.73 0.47 17.53
C ARG A 153 -3.18 0.34 16.09
N ILE A 154 -2.76 -0.74 15.44
CA ILE A 154 -3.08 -1.02 14.04
C ILE A 154 -3.59 -2.45 13.91
N ASN A 155 -4.50 -2.67 12.98
CA ASN A 155 -4.87 -4.02 12.59
C ASN A 155 -3.64 -4.73 11.96
N ILE A 156 -3.21 -5.82 12.60
CA ILE A 156 -1.99 -6.53 12.21
C ILE A 156 -2.05 -7.11 10.79
N PHE A 157 -3.25 -7.44 10.31
CA PHE A 157 -3.41 -7.93 8.94
C PHE A 157 -3.15 -6.82 7.91
N LEU A 158 -3.62 -5.59 8.17
CA LEU A 158 -3.30 -4.45 7.29
C LEU A 158 -1.80 -4.24 7.18
N VAL A 159 -1.10 -4.25 8.31
CA VAL A 159 0.35 -4.07 8.32
C VAL A 159 1.06 -5.20 7.59
N LEU A 160 0.59 -6.44 7.77
CA LEU A 160 1.11 -7.61 7.06
C LEU A 160 1.00 -7.43 5.54
N PHE A 161 -0.16 -7.02 5.04
CA PHE A 161 -0.36 -6.75 3.62
C PHE A 161 0.55 -5.61 3.12
N LEU A 162 0.69 -4.53 3.89
CA LEU A 162 1.59 -3.43 3.54
C LEU A 162 3.07 -3.87 3.50
N CYS A 163 3.52 -4.71 4.44
CA CYS A 163 4.86 -5.29 4.42
C CYS A 163 5.10 -6.09 3.13
N HIS A 164 4.16 -6.95 2.75
CA HIS A 164 4.28 -7.72 1.52
C HIS A 164 4.33 -6.82 0.28
N TRP A 165 3.49 -5.78 0.24
CA TRP A 165 3.51 -4.84 -0.87
C TRP A 165 4.83 -4.06 -0.96
N ALA A 166 5.37 -3.62 0.17
CA ALA A 166 6.66 -2.94 0.22
C ALA A 166 7.82 -3.84 -0.25
N LEU A 167 7.79 -5.14 0.10
CA LEU A 167 8.75 -6.13 -0.40
C LEU A 167 8.65 -6.34 -1.92
N ILE A 168 7.45 -6.25 -2.51
CA ILE A 168 7.28 -6.29 -3.97
C ILE A 168 8.00 -5.09 -4.61
N GLY A 169 8.02 -3.92 -3.97
CA GLY A 169 8.75 -2.75 -4.45
C GLY A 169 10.22 -3.04 -4.70
N LEU A 170 10.89 -3.80 -3.80
CA LEU A 170 12.28 -4.25 -4.00
C LEU A 170 12.43 -5.07 -5.29
N ALA A 171 11.53 -6.02 -5.50
CA ALA A 171 11.54 -6.85 -6.71
C ALA A 171 11.32 -6.01 -7.98
N LYS A 172 10.43 -5.03 -7.94
CA LYS A 172 10.17 -4.15 -9.09
C LYS A 172 11.35 -3.27 -9.44
N VAL A 173 12.05 -2.71 -8.45
CA VAL A 173 13.26 -1.93 -8.70
C VAL A 173 14.32 -2.77 -9.39
N TYR A 174 14.55 -3.98 -8.89
CA TYR A 174 15.61 -4.85 -9.39
C TYR A 174 15.29 -5.48 -10.74
N PHE A 175 14.10 -6.08 -10.89
CA PHE A 175 13.76 -6.87 -12.07
C PHE A 175 13.12 -6.05 -13.21
N PHE A 176 12.43 -4.95 -12.89
CA PHE A 176 11.71 -4.16 -13.89
C PHE A 176 12.34 -2.79 -14.16
N GLY A 177 13.40 -2.43 -13.44
CA GLY A 177 14.08 -1.16 -13.63
C GLY A 177 13.16 0.05 -13.44
N ILE A 178 12.24 -0.01 -12.46
CA ILE A 178 11.35 1.09 -12.10
C ILE A 178 11.92 1.77 -10.85
N PRO A 179 12.81 2.76 -11.02
CA PRO A 179 13.50 3.36 -9.88
C PRO A 179 12.58 4.15 -8.94
N GLU A 180 11.42 4.60 -9.39
CA GLU A 180 10.40 5.22 -8.54
C GLU A 180 9.93 4.28 -7.42
N ASP A 181 9.90 2.98 -7.66
CA ASP A 181 9.53 1.99 -6.66
C ASP A 181 10.59 1.80 -5.57
N PHE A 182 11.76 2.45 -5.68
CA PHE A 182 12.72 2.56 -4.59
C PHE A 182 12.12 3.24 -3.34
N LEU A 183 11.21 4.19 -3.53
CA LEU A 183 10.47 4.82 -2.43
C LEU A 183 9.60 3.80 -1.68
N LEU A 184 8.94 2.92 -2.42
CA LEU A 184 8.19 1.82 -1.83
C LEU A 184 9.12 0.81 -1.14
N ALA A 185 10.23 0.45 -1.79
CA ALA A 185 11.23 -0.45 -1.21
C ALA A 185 11.80 0.10 0.11
N ALA A 186 12.11 1.40 0.17
CA ALA A 186 12.57 2.07 1.38
C ALA A 186 11.53 2.04 2.50
N SER A 187 10.24 1.99 2.18
CA SER A 187 9.17 1.90 3.17
C SER A 187 9.02 0.51 3.82
N THR A 188 9.76 -0.51 3.34
CA THR A 188 9.74 -1.86 3.92
C THR A 188 10.18 -1.86 5.38
N VAL A 189 11.23 -1.11 5.72
CA VAL A 189 11.75 -1.04 7.10
C VAL A 189 10.70 -0.46 8.06
N PRO A 190 10.08 0.71 7.80
CA PRO A 190 9.01 1.22 8.65
C PRO A 190 7.77 0.32 8.68
N ALA A 191 7.42 -0.35 7.59
CA ALA A 191 6.31 -1.30 7.59
C ALA A 191 6.60 -2.51 8.50
N LEU A 192 7.81 -3.09 8.43
CA LEU A 192 8.25 -4.15 9.33
C LEU A 192 8.27 -3.69 10.80
N TYR A 193 8.74 -2.46 11.05
CA TYR A 193 8.68 -1.88 12.40
C TYR A 193 7.24 -1.83 12.93
N LEU A 194 6.28 -1.37 12.14
CA LEU A 194 4.86 -1.37 12.52
C LEU A 194 4.35 -2.79 12.82
N PHE A 195 4.70 -3.75 11.96
CA PHE A 195 4.30 -5.15 12.14
C PHE A 195 4.84 -5.71 13.46
N PHE A 196 6.13 -5.59 13.72
CA PHE A 196 6.73 -6.13 14.94
C PHE A 196 6.22 -5.41 16.19
N ARG A 197 6.00 -4.10 16.13
CA ARG A 197 5.39 -3.34 17.23
C ARG A 197 4.02 -3.93 17.63
N GLU A 198 3.15 -4.13 16.65
CA GLU A 198 1.81 -4.69 16.89
C GLU A 198 1.85 -6.17 17.31
N TYR A 199 2.73 -6.95 16.69
CA TYR A 199 2.91 -8.37 17.02
C TYR A 199 3.35 -8.55 18.46
N ILE A 200 4.35 -7.78 18.93
CA ILE A 200 4.86 -7.84 20.30
C ILE A 200 3.79 -7.36 21.28
N ALA A 201 3.07 -6.27 20.98
CA ALA A 201 2.01 -5.75 21.84
C ALA A 201 0.90 -6.79 22.02
N LYS A 202 0.43 -7.42 20.94
CA LYS A 202 -0.57 -8.49 21.00
C LYS A 202 -0.10 -9.71 21.77
N ASN A 203 1.13 -10.15 21.57
CA ASN A 203 1.66 -11.30 22.30
C ASN A 203 1.77 -11.05 23.81
N ARG A 204 2.02 -9.81 24.24
CA ARG A 204 2.00 -9.44 25.66
C ARG A 204 0.59 -9.48 26.24
N GLU A 205 -0.42 -8.98 25.52
CA GLU A 205 -1.81 -8.99 25.95
C GLU A 205 -2.42 -10.40 25.96
N LEU A 206 -2.00 -11.28 25.08
CA LEU A 206 -2.60 -12.60 24.82
C LEU A 206 -1.86 -13.78 25.50
N ARG A 207 -0.78 -13.53 26.24
CA ARG A 207 0.02 -14.61 26.87
C ARG A 207 -0.78 -15.57 27.75
N THR A 208 -1.98 -15.19 28.13
CA THR A 208 -2.87 -15.97 29.02
C THR A 208 -4.09 -16.59 28.31
N LYS A 209 -4.27 -16.40 26.98
CA LYS A 209 -5.48 -16.84 26.27
C LYS A 209 -5.16 -17.87 25.16
N PRO A 210 -5.91 -18.99 25.06
CA PRO A 210 -5.73 -20.00 24.02
C PRO A 210 -5.90 -19.44 22.58
N ASP A 211 -6.72 -18.38 22.41
CA ASP A 211 -6.97 -17.72 21.13
C ASP A 211 -5.71 -17.09 20.50
N ALA A 212 -4.68 -16.79 21.32
CA ALA A 212 -3.42 -16.27 20.83
C ALA A 212 -2.67 -17.24 19.92
N ARG A 213 -2.70 -18.55 20.25
CA ARG A 213 -2.05 -19.57 19.44
C ARG A 213 -2.71 -19.71 18.08
N MET A 214 -4.03 -19.66 18.04
CA MET A 214 -4.81 -19.71 16.80
C MET A 214 -4.53 -18.49 15.92
N LEU A 215 -4.53 -17.29 16.50
CA LEU A 215 -4.23 -16.05 15.76
C LEU A 215 -2.80 -16.06 15.20
N ASN A 216 -1.82 -16.47 16.00
CA ASN A 216 -0.42 -16.58 15.54
C ASN A 216 -0.28 -17.64 14.44
N GLY A 217 -0.95 -18.78 14.57
CA GLY A 217 -0.98 -19.81 13.54
C GLY A 217 -1.58 -19.30 12.22
N LEU A 218 -2.69 -18.55 12.30
CA LEU A 218 -3.33 -17.92 11.15
C LEU A 218 -2.44 -16.88 10.49
N LEU A 219 -1.76 -16.05 11.27
CA LEU A 219 -0.81 -15.03 10.75
C LEU A 219 0.37 -15.70 10.04
N ILE A 220 0.96 -16.74 10.63
CA ILE A 220 2.06 -17.49 10.03
C ILE A 220 1.59 -18.15 8.73
N LEU A 221 0.42 -18.79 8.75
CA LEU A 221 -0.16 -19.41 7.55
C LEU A 221 -0.39 -18.38 6.45
N LEU A 222 -0.95 -17.22 6.79
CA LEU A 222 -1.20 -16.13 5.83
C LEU A 222 0.12 -15.58 5.27
N CYS A 223 1.15 -15.40 6.11
CA CYS A 223 2.48 -15.01 5.66
C CYS A 223 3.08 -16.00 4.67
N ILE A 224 2.97 -17.30 4.97
CA ILE A 224 3.48 -18.37 4.09
C ILE A 224 2.72 -18.36 2.76
N VAL A 225 1.39 -18.32 2.78
CA VAL A 225 0.56 -18.33 1.56
C VAL A 225 0.87 -17.13 0.69
N ILE A 226 0.89 -15.92 1.26
CA ILE A 226 1.23 -14.70 0.52
C ILE A 226 2.66 -14.75 0.01
N GLY A 227 3.63 -15.19 0.83
CA GLY A 227 5.03 -15.30 0.45
C GLY A 227 5.24 -16.31 -0.69
N LEU A 228 4.61 -17.49 -0.63
CA LEU A 228 4.66 -18.47 -1.70
C LEU A 228 4.05 -17.93 -2.99
N PHE A 229 2.91 -17.26 -2.88
CA PHE A 229 2.24 -16.66 -4.03
C PHE A 229 3.14 -15.63 -4.72
N PHE A 230 3.76 -14.71 -3.98
CA PHE A 230 4.69 -13.73 -4.54
C PHE A 230 5.94 -14.37 -5.11
N THR A 231 6.49 -15.38 -4.46
CA THR A 231 7.64 -16.12 -4.98
C THR A 231 7.30 -16.80 -6.30
N ALA A 232 6.14 -17.45 -6.40
CA ALA A 232 5.69 -18.08 -7.65
C ALA A 232 5.49 -17.04 -8.77
N THR A 233 4.90 -15.88 -8.46
CA THR A 233 4.71 -14.79 -9.42
C THR A 233 6.04 -14.24 -9.92
N LEU A 234 7.01 -14.01 -9.04
CA LEU A 234 8.35 -13.56 -9.39
C LEU A 234 9.10 -14.56 -10.27
N LEU A 235 9.09 -15.85 -9.89
CA LEU A 235 9.72 -16.90 -10.68
C LEU A 235 9.10 -17.02 -12.07
N HIS A 236 7.77 -16.89 -12.18
CA HIS A 236 7.10 -16.89 -13.47
C HIS A 236 7.54 -15.73 -14.34
N GLN A 237 7.64 -14.51 -13.78
CA GLN A 237 8.10 -13.33 -14.52
C GLN A 237 9.56 -13.42 -14.93
N ILE A 238 10.45 -13.97 -14.08
CA ILE A 238 11.86 -14.20 -14.41
C ILE A 238 11.97 -15.18 -15.59
N ARG A 239 11.17 -16.27 -15.58
CA ARG A 239 11.15 -17.22 -16.68
C ARG A 239 10.70 -16.58 -17.99
N LEU A 240 9.67 -15.74 -17.98
CA LEU A 240 9.23 -15.03 -19.17
C LEU A 240 10.32 -14.10 -19.72
N LEU A 241 11.03 -13.36 -18.86
CA LEU A 241 12.12 -12.49 -19.28
C LEU A 241 13.32 -13.27 -19.84
N SER A 242 13.65 -14.43 -19.24
CA SER A 242 14.73 -15.28 -19.75
C SER A 242 14.41 -15.88 -21.13
N LEU A 243 13.16 -16.20 -21.41
CA LEU A 243 12.72 -16.70 -22.72
C LEU A 243 12.80 -15.62 -23.81
N ILE A 244 12.54 -14.37 -23.47
CA ILE A 244 12.64 -13.23 -24.42
C ILE A 244 14.10 -12.96 -24.77
N HIS A 245 15.04 -13.07 -23.83
CA HIS A 245 16.48 -12.89 -24.08
C HIS A 245 17.14 -14.03 -24.86
N ILE A 246 16.52 -15.20 -24.94
CA ILE A 246 17.04 -16.35 -25.71
C ILE A 246 16.54 -16.29 -27.19
N SER A 247 15.50 -15.49 -27.44
CA SER A 247 14.89 -15.33 -28.79
C SER A 247 15.42 -14.13 -29.59
N GLU A 248 16.33 -13.33 -29.04
CA GLU A 248 17.13 -12.31 -29.72
C GLU A 248 18.55 -12.85 -30.05
#